data_ecde7247934bb57b8a3a43b4be83632f
#
_entry.id   ecde7247934bb57b8a3a43b4be83632f
#
_cell.length_a   1.000
_cell.length_b   1.000
_cell.length_c   1.000
_cell.angle_alpha   90.00
_cell.angle_beta   90.00
_cell.angle_gamma   90.00
#
_symmetry.space_group_name_H-M   'P 1'
#
loop_
_entity.id
_entity.type
_entity.pdbx_description
1 polymer ?
#
loop_
_entity_poly.entity_id
_entity_poly.type
_entity_poly.pdbx_seq_one_letter_code
_entity_poly.pdbx_strand_id
1 'polypeptide(L)'
;MQYSYTPHGVCSRAILIDAEDGIVNKVQFIGGCSGNTQGIAALVEGMPLDEVVKRLEGIKCGSRPTSCADQLAKALKKVAEEQ
;
A
#
# COMPACT_ATOMS: atom_id res chain seq x y z
N MET A 1 -3.50 -13.61 5.88
CA MET A 1 -4.43 -12.78 6.66
C MET A 1 -4.76 -11.51 5.90
N GLN A 2 -6.01 -11.11 5.91
CA GLN A 2 -6.46 -9.96 5.12
C GLN A 2 -6.70 -8.73 5.97
N TYR A 3 -6.32 -7.58 5.44
CA TYR A 3 -6.45 -6.28 6.09
C TYR A 3 -7.09 -5.30 5.13
N SER A 4 -7.78 -4.31 5.68
CA SER A 4 -8.37 -3.22 4.93
C SER A 4 -7.92 -1.90 5.54
N TYR A 5 -7.53 -0.96 4.70
CA TYR A 5 -7.07 0.36 5.13
C TYR A 5 -7.77 1.44 4.32
N THR A 6 -8.22 2.49 4.98
CA THR A 6 -8.83 3.64 4.32
C THR A 6 -7.77 4.71 4.14
N PRO A 7 -7.29 4.95 2.91
CA PRO A 7 -6.26 5.96 2.68
C PRO A 7 -6.83 7.38 2.79
N HIS A 8 -5.95 8.34 3.06
CA HIS A 8 -6.31 9.74 3.19
C HIS A 8 -5.52 10.59 2.21
N GLY A 9 -6.17 11.62 1.65
CA GLY A 9 -5.50 12.57 0.77
C GLY A 9 -5.20 12.04 -0.63
N VAL A 10 -5.83 10.94 -1.03
CA VAL A 10 -5.62 10.31 -2.34
C VAL A 10 -6.96 9.90 -2.93
N CYS A 11 -6.95 9.54 -4.22
CA CYS A 11 -8.18 9.19 -4.92
C CYS A 11 -8.65 7.75 -4.67
N SER A 12 -7.81 6.88 -4.16
CA SER A 12 -8.22 5.52 -3.78
C SER A 12 -9.15 5.55 -2.57
N ARG A 13 -10.14 4.67 -2.55
CA ARG A 13 -11.12 4.62 -1.46
C ARG A 13 -10.77 3.60 -0.41
N ALA A 14 -10.07 2.54 -0.79
CA ALA A 14 -9.65 1.49 0.13
C ALA A 14 -8.42 0.78 -0.42
N ILE A 15 -7.64 0.22 0.48
CA ILE A 15 -6.50 -0.63 0.13
C ILE A 15 -6.71 -1.95 0.84
N LEU A 16 -6.84 -3.03 0.07
CA LEU A 16 -7.00 -4.38 0.60
C LEU A 16 -5.66 -5.10 0.53
N ILE A 17 -5.23 -5.65 1.63
CA ILE A 17 -3.91 -6.26 1.75
C ILE A 17 -4.05 -7.69 2.28
N ASP A 18 -3.39 -8.63 1.62
CA ASP A 18 -3.23 -9.99 2.12
C ASP A 18 -1.75 -10.18 2.43
N ALA A 19 -1.43 -10.42 3.68
CA ALA A 19 -0.04 -10.56 4.13
C ALA A 19 0.05 -11.63 5.21
N GLU A 20 1.17 -12.38 5.20
CA GLU A 20 1.47 -13.39 6.21
C GLU A 20 2.96 -13.44 6.47
N ASP A 21 3.32 -13.60 7.74
CA ASP A 21 4.72 -13.77 8.16
C ASP A 21 5.64 -12.68 7.61
N GLY A 22 5.13 -11.45 7.57
CA GLY A 22 5.91 -10.31 7.11
C GLY A 22 6.07 -10.22 5.60
N ILE A 23 5.33 -11.02 4.82
CA ILE A 23 5.38 -11.00 3.35
C ILE A 23 4.04 -10.54 2.79
N VAL A 24 4.09 -9.64 1.81
CA VAL A 24 2.89 -9.18 1.10
C VAL A 24 2.52 -10.23 0.07
N ASN A 25 1.35 -10.84 0.21
CA ASN A 25 0.87 -11.81 -0.77
C ASN A 25 0.10 -11.12 -1.90
N LYS A 26 -0.71 -10.12 -1.55
CA LYS A 26 -1.54 -9.43 -2.54
C LYS A 26 -1.94 -8.07 -2.03
N VAL A 27 -2.02 -7.10 -2.94
CA VAL A 27 -2.56 -5.77 -2.66
C VAL A 27 -3.57 -5.42 -3.73
N GLN A 28 -4.68 -4.80 -3.32
CA GLN A 28 -5.69 -4.32 -4.24
C GLN A 28 -6.13 -2.93 -3.82
N PHE A 29 -6.05 -1.99 -4.75
CA PHE A 29 -6.57 -0.64 -4.52
C PHE A 29 -7.98 -0.55 -5.08
N ILE A 30 -8.88 0.03 -4.31
CA ILE A 30 -10.26 0.25 -4.74
C ILE A 30 -10.39 1.72 -5.12
N GLY A 31 -10.65 1.99 -6.40
CA GLY A 31 -10.69 3.35 -6.93
C GLY A 31 -9.29 3.88 -7.22
N GLY A 32 -9.21 5.16 -7.59
CA GLY A 32 -7.94 5.83 -7.86
C GLY A 32 -7.42 5.65 -9.27
N CYS A 33 -6.14 5.95 -9.47
CA CYS A 33 -5.47 5.87 -10.76
C CYS A 33 -5.14 4.41 -11.09
N SER A 34 -5.98 3.78 -11.90
CA SER A 34 -5.91 2.33 -12.10
C SER A 34 -4.55 1.85 -12.62
N GLY A 35 -3.92 2.58 -13.54
CA GLY A 35 -2.62 2.18 -14.07
C GLY A 35 -1.53 2.15 -13.02
N ASN A 36 -1.40 3.23 -12.26
CA ASN A 36 -0.37 3.34 -11.22
C ASN A 36 -0.63 2.37 -10.07
N THR A 37 -1.86 2.26 -9.62
CA THR A 37 -2.18 1.38 -8.48
C THR A 37 -2.05 -0.08 -8.85
N GLN A 38 -2.41 -0.46 -10.07
CA GLN A 38 -2.21 -1.84 -10.54
C GLN A 38 -0.72 -2.18 -10.64
N GLY A 39 0.08 -1.23 -11.12
CA GLY A 39 1.53 -1.42 -11.21
C GLY A 39 2.16 -1.63 -9.84
N ILE A 40 1.79 -0.78 -8.87
CA ILE A 40 2.29 -0.91 -7.49
C ILE A 40 1.86 -2.25 -6.91
N ALA A 41 0.60 -2.62 -7.07
CA ALA A 41 0.08 -3.87 -6.53
C ALA A 41 0.83 -5.08 -7.08
N ALA A 42 1.13 -5.06 -8.38
CA ALA A 42 1.88 -6.15 -9.01
C ALA A 42 3.32 -6.22 -8.52
N LEU A 43 3.97 -5.06 -8.38
CA LEU A 43 5.37 -5.01 -7.99
C LEU A 43 5.62 -5.48 -6.56
N VAL A 44 4.69 -5.26 -5.66
CA VAL A 44 4.90 -5.57 -4.24
C VAL A 44 4.54 -7.00 -3.86
N GLU A 45 3.90 -7.75 -4.75
CA GLU A 45 3.56 -9.15 -4.47
C GLU A 45 4.82 -9.97 -4.17
N GLY A 46 4.80 -10.68 -3.05
CA GLY A 46 5.91 -11.51 -2.64
C GLY A 46 7.03 -10.77 -1.93
N MET A 47 6.91 -9.45 -1.75
CA MET A 47 7.95 -8.67 -1.09
C MET A 47 7.77 -8.62 0.43
N PRO A 48 8.86 -8.54 1.19
CA PRO A 48 8.76 -8.28 2.62
C PRO A 48 8.07 -6.94 2.90
N LEU A 49 7.22 -6.90 3.92
CA LEU A 49 6.49 -5.69 4.30
C LEU A 49 7.41 -4.50 4.53
N ASP A 50 8.48 -4.71 5.29
CA ASP A 50 9.40 -3.64 5.65
C ASP A 50 10.12 -3.07 4.43
N GLU A 51 10.40 -3.90 3.44
CA GLU A 51 11.02 -3.44 2.21
C GLU A 51 10.08 -2.57 1.39
N VAL A 52 8.80 -2.96 1.33
CA VAL A 52 7.78 -2.15 0.64
C VAL A 52 7.62 -0.80 1.32
N VAL A 53 7.52 -0.79 2.65
CA VAL A 53 7.42 0.45 3.42
C VAL A 53 8.61 1.35 3.13
N LYS A 54 9.81 0.80 3.17
CA LYS A 54 11.04 1.55 2.95
C LYS A 54 11.08 2.21 1.57
N ARG A 55 10.58 1.52 0.56
CA ARG A 55 10.63 2.02 -0.83
C ARG A 55 9.52 3.03 -1.14
N LEU A 56 8.36 2.89 -0.53
CA LEU A 56 7.19 3.69 -0.88
C LEU A 56 6.88 4.82 0.07
N GLU A 57 7.40 4.77 1.29
CA GLU A 57 7.12 5.79 2.29
C GLU A 57 7.64 7.15 1.84
N GLY A 58 6.79 8.17 1.98
CA GLY A 58 7.18 9.54 1.66
C GLY A 58 7.03 9.94 0.20
N ILE A 59 6.58 9.04 -0.67
CA ILE A 59 6.36 9.39 -2.08
C ILE A 59 5.13 10.31 -2.17
N LYS A 60 5.31 11.45 -2.81
CA LYS A 60 4.25 12.45 -2.97
C LYS A 60 3.72 12.43 -4.39
N CYS A 61 2.44 12.76 -4.54
CA CYS A 61 1.80 12.85 -5.84
C CYS A 61 1.60 14.32 -6.19
N GLY A 62 2.44 14.86 -7.08
CA GLY A 62 2.39 16.26 -7.47
C GLY A 62 2.55 17.18 -6.27
N SER A 63 1.59 18.09 -6.06
CA SER A 63 1.59 19.00 -4.92
C SER A 63 0.97 18.43 -3.65
N ARG A 64 0.45 17.20 -3.71
CA ARG A 64 -0.15 16.55 -2.55
C ARG A 64 0.94 16.07 -1.59
N PRO A 65 0.68 16.11 -0.27
CA PRO A 65 1.68 15.66 0.71
C PRO A 65 1.83 14.14 0.78
N THR A 66 0.98 13.39 0.07
CA THR A 66 0.99 11.93 0.08
C THR A 66 0.62 11.39 -1.29
N SER A 67 0.64 10.08 -1.44
CA SER A 67 0.28 9.38 -2.67
C SER A 67 -0.33 8.02 -2.32
N CYS A 68 -0.88 7.31 -3.32
CA CYS A 68 -1.35 5.94 -3.09
C CYS A 68 -0.20 5.05 -2.62
N ALA A 69 1.01 5.25 -3.15
CA ALA A 69 2.19 4.50 -2.72
C ALA A 69 2.52 4.77 -1.25
N ASP A 70 2.53 6.04 -0.85
CA ASP A 70 2.79 6.43 0.53
C ASP A 70 1.71 5.89 1.47
N GLN A 71 0.45 5.95 1.05
CA GLN A 71 -0.66 5.41 1.85
C GLN A 71 -0.56 3.90 2.02
N LEU A 72 -0.11 3.19 0.98
CA LEU A 72 0.15 1.75 1.10
C LEU A 72 1.24 1.49 2.14
N ALA A 73 2.31 2.28 2.13
CA ALA A 73 3.37 2.15 3.13
C ALA A 73 2.82 2.33 4.54
N LYS A 74 1.97 3.33 4.75
CA LYS A 74 1.33 3.56 6.05
C LYS A 74 0.44 2.41 6.47
N ALA A 75 -0.30 1.85 5.52
CA ALA A 75 -1.15 0.69 5.78
C ALA A 75 -0.30 -0.52 6.19
N LEU A 76 0.81 -0.75 5.50
CA LEU A 76 1.69 -1.88 5.79
C LEU A 76 2.39 -1.72 7.14
N LYS A 77 2.66 -0.50 7.58
CA LYS A 77 3.19 -0.28 8.93
C LYS A 77 2.22 -0.78 9.99
N LYS A 78 0.93 -0.54 9.80
CA LYS A 78 -0.10 -1.03 10.71
C LYS A 78 -0.20 -2.55 10.66
N VAL A 79 -0.13 -3.12 9.47
CA VAL A 79 -0.14 -4.58 9.29
C VAL A 79 1.05 -5.21 10.01
N ALA A 80 2.22 -4.61 9.91
CA ALA A 80 3.43 -5.11 10.56
C ALA A 80 3.28 -5.17 12.08
N GLU A 81 2.54 -4.23 12.68
CA GLU A 81 2.30 -4.21 14.12
C GLU A 81 1.47 -5.42 14.57
N GLU A 82 0.69 -6.01 13.67
CA GLU A 82 -0.17 -7.14 13.96
C GLU A 82 0.46 -8.49 13.58
N GLN A 83 1.61 -8.47 12.99
CA GLN A 83 2.38 -9.67 12.61
C GLN A 83 3.71 -9.80 13.39
#